data_514a79459d3d43cc4989377f6c29ff31
#
_entry.id   514a79459d3d43cc4989377f6c29ff31
#
_cell.length_a   1.000
_cell.length_b   1.000
_cell.length_c   1.000
_cell.angle_alpha   90.00
_cell.angle_beta   90.00
_cell.angle_gamma   90.00
#
_symmetry.space_group_name_H-M   'P 1'
#
loop_
_entity.id
_entity.type
_entity.pdbx_description
1 polymer ?
#
loop_
_entity_poly.entity_id
_entity_poly.type
_entity_poly.pdbx_seq_one_letter_code
_entity_poly.pdbx_strand_id
1 'polypeptide(L)'
;MYLKQQLLLYGSDSNSNTYQLHKRMTKPTMEQSIKIIKSVEQTHKGLGIPVLFTFLTVLARKGIFLIASRGNGKGATISCINQFDKNPQYKVSIFESVNYTDFKKQLHGRVFKKTLLWKIPEYSTLSKYNRSIFLPMISQLISDHRYVKNITETFFIDIQESYCVGLIGIQPLKMQRMMIEDDTMESLVTDRFIKFILINPLRSEDDYYEGHPKFTVPLAEILKRRDKIKPETSFKQTKNLFRMQVSIGRTKQFAIEYMKAFCMLEGYDIITPEIESQFISMFSPYLRLYDAVTYSRNIDESDTTSTGALRMIELMARSEDPKQLEFTRFTAKELAKIFKVYSRHEDENQEVDTSTINYHLRILKHSNIIQNKKEGQVPYYSLSQNLQDYFHYYKENWSK
;
A
#
# COMPACT_ATOMS: atom_id res chain seq x y z
N MET A 1 4.56 16.20 -16.04
CA MET A 1 4.01 16.44 -17.39
C MET A 1 2.82 15.53 -17.69
N TYR A 2 2.91 14.24 -17.46
CA TYR A 2 1.80 13.28 -17.74
C TYR A 2 0.52 13.55 -16.93
N LEU A 3 0.62 13.82 -15.63
CA LEU A 3 -0.54 14.23 -14.81
C LEU A 3 -1.08 15.62 -15.22
N LYS A 4 -0.22 16.53 -15.67
CA LYS A 4 -0.64 17.83 -16.22
C LYS A 4 -1.24 17.72 -17.61
N GLN A 5 -0.73 16.82 -18.47
CA GLN A 5 -1.26 16.60 -19.83
C GLN A 5 -2.56 15.79 -19.82
N GLN A 6 -2.77 14.83 -18.93
CA GLN A 6 -4.07 14.17 -18.81
C GLN A 6 -5.15 15.10 -18.28
N LEU A 7 -4.79 16.13 -17.50
CA LEU A 7 -5.73 17.19 -17.10
C LEU A 7 -6.06 18.18 -18.24
N LEU A 8 -5.27 18.20 -19.33
CA LEU A 8 -5.46 19.09 -20.48
C LEU A 8 -6.11 18.43 -21.71
N LEU A 9 -6.15 17.10 -21.80
CA LEU A 9 -6.57 16.39 -23.02
C LEU A 9 -8.08 16.03 -23.11
N TYR A 10 -8.90 16.43 -22.13
CA TYR A 10 -10.36 16.23 -22.18
C TYR A 10 -11.16 17.54 -22.23
N GLY A 11 -10.77 18.42 -23.14
CA GLY A 11 -11.48 19.67 -23.36
C GLY A 11 -11.61 20.01 -24.83
N SER A 12 -12.46 19.31 -25.58
CA SER A 12 -13.20 19.85 -26.72
C SER A 12 -14.07 18.76 -27.39
N ASP A 13 -15.35 18.73 -27.10
CA ASP A 13 -16.38 18.54 -28.11
C ASP A 13 -17.71 19.04 -27.56
N SER A 14 -18.15 20.09 -28.19
CA SER A 14 -19.42 20.77 -27.94
C SER A 14 -20.53 20.13 -28.80
N ASN A 15 -21.56 19.59 -28.16
CA ASN A 15 -22.95 19.73 -28.58
C ASN A 15 -23.90 18.77 -27.84
N SER A 16 -24.58 19.29 -26.81
CA SER A 16 -25.98 18.96 -26.53
C SER A 16 -26.48 19.65 -25.25
N ASN A 17 -27.66 20.17 -25.27
CA ASN A 17 -28.31 21.01 -24.24
C ASN A 17 -28.58 20.32 -22.87
N THR A 18 -28.20 19.05 -22.68
CA THR A 18 -28.26 18.35 -21.41
C THR A 18 -27.01 18.62 -20.51
N TYR A 19 -25.97 19.22 -21.07
CA TYR A 19 -24.71 19.54 -20.42
C TYR A 19 -24.69 20.82 -19.57
N GLN A 20 -25.71 21.64 -19.65
CA GLN A 20 -25.71 22.92 -18.93
C GLN A 20 -25.97 22.82 -17.42
N LEU A 21 -26.53 21.73 -16.92
CA LEU A 21 -26.65 21.46 -15.47
C LEU A 21 -25.38 20.95 -14.82
N HIS A 22 -24.47 20.35 -15.60
CA HIS A 22 -23.14 19.85 -15.10
C HIS A 22 -22.05 20.92 -15.13
N LYS A 23 -22.25 22.09 -15.68
CA LYS A 23 -21.22 23.13 -15.88
C LYS A 23 -20.78 23.88 -14.61
N ARG A 24 -21.26 23.46 -13.42
CA ARG A 24 -20.81 23.97 -12.11
C ARG A 24 -20.01 22.92 -11.28
N MET A 25 -19.68 21.76 -11.83
CA MET A 25 -18.74 20.87 -11.19
C MET A 25 -17.32 21.36 -11.52
N THR A 26 -16.76 22.14 -10.61
CA THR A 26 -15.32 22.41 -10.54
C THR A 26 -14.57 21.07 -10.65
N LYS A 27 -13.48 21.05 -11.46
CA LYS A 27 -12.59 19.87 -11.52
C LYS A 27 -12.32 19.39 -10.10
N PRO A 28 -12.41 18.07 -9.83
CA PRO A 28 -12.14 17.55 -8.50
C PRO A 28 -10.75 17.99 -8.04
N THR A 29 -10.68 18.69 -6.91
CA THR A 29 -9.44 19.40 -6.49
C THR A 29 -8.51 18.55 -5.64
N MET A 30 -8.93 17.40 -5.16
CA MET A 30 -8.17 16.52 -4.23
C MET A 30 -7.54 17.27 -3.04
N GLU A 31 -8.20 18.29 -2.53
CA GLU A 31 -7.64 19.20 -1.51
C GLU A 31 -7.27 18.48 -0.22
N GLN A 32 -8.10 17.53 0.23
CA GLN A 32 -7.86 16.82 1.48
C GLN A 32 -6.70 15.81 1.33
N SER A 33 -6.65 15.07 0.23
CA SER A 33 -5.52 14.18 -0.07
C SER A 33 -4.20 14.96 -0.14
N ILE A 34 -4.19 16.10 -0.82
CA ILE A 34 -3.03 16.99 -0.92
C ILE A 34 -2.59 17.49 0.46
N LYS A 35 -3.52 17.92 1.31
CA LYS A 35 -3.21 18.37 2.68
C LYS A 35 -2.58 17.25 3.51
N ILE A 36 -3.12 16.04 3.43
CA ILE A 36 -2.57 14.88 4.15
C ILE A 36 -1.15 14.59 3.67
N ILE A 37 -0.96 14.47 2.35
CA ILE A 37 0.36 14.17 1.78
C ILE A 37 1.38 15.23 2.22
N LYS A 38 1.10 16.52 2.02
CA LYS A 38 2.01 17.61 2.43
C LYS A 38 2.36 17.58 3.91
N SER A 39 1.38 17.34 4.77
CA SER A 39 1.62 17.26 6.21
C SER A 39 2.49 16.07 6.60
N VAL A 40 2.31 14.93 5.93
CA VAL A 40 3.15 13.74 6.17
C VAL A 40 4.56 13.97 5.66
N GLU A 41 4.73 14.56 4.47
CA GLU A 41 6.04 14.82 3.88
C GLU A 41 6.92 15.76 4.70
N GLN A 42 6.33 16.65 5.50
CA GLN A 42 7.09 17.52 6.41
C GLN A 42 7.88 16.77 7.49
N THR A 43 7.39 15.60 7.91
CA THR A 43 7.99 14.81 9.01
C THR A 43 8.41 13.41 8.57
N HIS A 44 7.80 12.88 7.52
CA HIS A 44 7.95 11.51 7.04
C HIS A 44 8.12 11.49 5.53
N LYS A 45 9.25 12.00 5.06
CA LYS A 45 9.54 12.12 3.62
C LYS A 45 9.33 10.80 2.88
N GLY A 46 8.60 10.86 1.78
CA GLY A 46 8.29 9.73 0.93
C GLY A 46 7.16 8.83 1.42
N LEU A 47 6.49 9.17 2.54
CA LEU A 47 5.39 8.36 3.08
C LEU A 47 4.00 8.97 2.89
N GLY A 48 3.88 10.14 2.26
CA GLY A 48 2.60 10.84 2.11
C GLY A 48 1.53 10.01 1.42
N ILE A 49 1.83 9.40 0.26
CA ILE A 49 0.90 8.54 -0.47
C ILE A 49 0.64 7.21 0.25
N PRO A 50 1.64 6.48 0.77
CA PRO A 50 1.41 5.32 1.62
C PRO A 50 0.49 5.59 2.82
N VAL A 51 0.69 6.70 3.53
CA VAL A 51 -0.17 7.10 4.66
C VAL A 51 -1.58 7.41 4.19
N LEU A 52 -1.74 8.18 3.10
CA LEU A 52 -3.04 8.47 2.52
C LEU A 52 -3.79 7.18 2.14
N PHE A 53 -3.13 6.23 1.46
CA PHE A 53 -3.77 4.97 1.09
C PHE A 53 -4.17 4.15 2.32
N THR A 54 -3.31 4.10 3.34
CA THR A 54 -3.62 3.45 4.62
C THR A 54 -4.82 4.09 5.31
N PHE A 55 -4.91 5.43 5.28
CA PHE A 55 -6.06 6.17 5.77
C PHE A 55 -7.35 5.81 5.01
N LEU A 56 -7.29 5.76 3.68
CA LEU A 56 -8.42 5.30 2.85
C LEU A 56 -8.81 3.85 3.15
N THR A 57 -7.86 2.99 3.46
CA THR A 57 -8.14 1.61 3.87
C THR A 57 -8.98 1.55 5.15
N VAL A 58 -8.70 2.42 6.13
CA VAL A 58 -9.52 2.52 7.34
C VAL A 58 -10.92 3.03 7.01
N LEU A 59 -11.04 4.05 6.19
CA LEU A 59 -12.34 4.56 5.72
C LEU A 59 -13.10 3.50 4.91
N ALA A 60 -12.43 2.70 4.09
CA ALA A 60 -13.01 1.61 3.31
C ALA A 60 -13.40 0.38 4.17
N ARG A 61 -12.98 0.32 5.43
CA ARG A 61 -13.18 -0.81 6.35
C ARG A 61 -12.64 -2.13 5.78
N LYS A 62 -11.37 -2.09 5.32
CA LYS A 62 -10.68 -3.24 4.70
C LYS A 62 -9.36 -3.51 5.40
N GLY A 63 -8.71 -4.60 5.01
CA GLY A 63 -7.38 -4.95 5.45
C GLY A 63 -6.31 -4.55 4.42
N ILE A 64 -5.11 -4.28 4.91
CA ILE A 64 -3.93 -4.00 4.09
C ILE A 64 -2.70 -4.69 4.65
N PHE A 65 -1.89 -5.26 3.76
CA PHE A 65 -0.49 -5.56 4.00
C PHE A 65 0.37 -4.45 3.40
N LEU A 66 1.09 -3.73 4.25
CA LEU A 66 2.14 -2.81 3.83
C LEU A 66 3.44 -3.60 3.68
N ILE A 67 3.83 -3.86 2.45
CA ILE A 67 4.97 -4.70 2.10
C ILE A 67 6.15 -3.82 1.75
N ALA A 68 7.24 -3.91 2.51
CA ALA A 68 8.46 -3.16 2.24
C ALA A 68 9.68 -3.82 2.88
N SER A 69 10.86 -3.49 2.40
CA SER A 69 12.13 -3.81 3.02
C SER A 69 12.23 -3.26 4.44
N ARG A 70 13.20 -3.75 5.20
CA ARG A 70 13.47 -3.22 6.55
C ARG A 70 13.80 -1.73 6.47
N GLY A 71 13.26 -0.97 7.42
CA GLY A 71 13.55 0.46 7.52
C GLY A 71 12.79 1.38 6.54
N ASN A 72 11.99 0.88 5.59
CA ASN A 72 11.26 1.69 4.61
C ASN A 72 9.91 2.24 5.10
N GLY A 73 9.74 2.40 6.41
CA GLY A 73 8.63 3.19 6.95
C GLY A 73 7.30 2.47 7.16
N LYS A 74 7.22 1.12 7.11
CA LYS A 74 5.97 0.36 7.39
C LYS A 74 5.33 0.75 8.72
N GLY A 75 6.11 0.65 9.80
CA GLY A 75 5.66 1.01 11.15
C GLY A 75 5.30 2.48 11.26
N ALA A 76 6.11 3.38 10.69
CA ALA A 76 5.82 4.81 10.64
C ALA A 76 4.51 5.12 9.91
N THR A 77 4.28 4.49 8.75
CA THR A 77 3.01 4.62 8.00
C THR A 77 1.80 4.23 8.85
N ILE A 78 1.86 3.09 9.56
CA ILE A 78 0.78 2.64 10.45
C ILE A 78 0.61 3.59 11.64
N SER A 79 1.70 4.08 12.22
CA SER A 79 1.69 5.01 13.36
C SER A 79 1.06 6.36 13.01
N CYS A 80 1.17 6.80 11.75
CA CYS A 80 0.54 8.03 11.29
C CYS A 80 -1.00 8.00 11.35
N ILE A 81 -1.61 6.82 11.49
CA ILE A 81 -3.08 6.65 11.56
C ILE A 81 -3.57 6.79 13.01
N ASN A 82 -3.05 7.75 13.75
CA ASN A 82 -3.34 7.93 15.18
C ASN A 82 -4.64 8.68 15.47
N GLN A 83 -5.14 9.49 14.55
CA GLN A 83 -6.36 10.26 14.78
C GLN A 83 -7.63 9.40 14.94
N PHE A 84 -7.60 8.15 14.46
CA PHE A 84 -8.68 7.20 14.70
C PHE A 84 -8.68 6.67 16.14
N ASP A 85 -7.54 6.70 16.81
CA ASP A 85 -7.35 6.18 18.17
C ASP A 85 -8.20 6.96 19.20
N LYS A 86 -8.42 8.24 18.93
CA LYS A 86 -9.21 9.14 19.78
C LYS A 86 -10.68 9.21 19.39
N ASN A 87 -11.09 8.57 18.29
CA ASN A 87 -12.47 8.62 17.83
C ASN A 87 -13.33 7.59 18.53
N PRO A 88 -14.45 7.95 19.20
CA PRO A 88 -15.31 7.01 19.94
C PRO A 88 -15.98 5.97 19.04
N GLN A 89 -16.05 6.16 17.73
CA GLN A 89 -16.58 5.18 16.76
C GLN A 89 -15.59 4.08 16.44
N TYR A 90 -14.31 4.24 16.78
CA TYR A 90 -13.27 3.26 16.57
C TYR A 90 -12.68 2.82 17.90
N LYS A 91 -12.52 1.52 18.05
CA LYS A 91 -11.76 0.96 19.16
C LYS A 91 -10.45 0.46 18.61
N VAL A 92 -9.35 1.04 19.07
CA VAL A 92 -8.01 0.64 18.68
C VAL A 92 -7.52 -0.50 19.54
N SER A 93 -6.95 -1.49 18.90
CA SER A 93 -6.17 -2.54 19.56
C SER A 93 -4.85 -2.69 18.82
N ILE A 94 -3.76 -2.48 19.53
CA ILE A 94 -2.40 -2.64 19.01
C ILE A 94 -1.90 -4.02 19.44
N PHE A 95 -1.55 -4.87 18.47
CA PHE A 95 -1.11 -6.24 18.70
C PHE A 95 0.38 -6.40 18.38
N GLU A 96 1.23 -5.70 19.09
CA GLU A 96 2.69 -5.83 18.91
C GLU A 96 3.27 -7.06 19.60
N SER A 97 2.67 -7.46 20.72
CA SER A 97 3.16 -8.58 21.56
C SER A 97 2.08 -9.21 22.44
N VAL A 98 0.85 -9.27 21.96
CA VAL A 98 -0.25 -9.72 22.83
C VAL A 98 -0.20 -11.22 23.02
N ASN A 99 -0.14 -11.65 24.29
CA ASN A 99 -0.39 -13.01 24.69
C ASN A 99 -1.85 -13.35 24.39
N TYR A 100 -2.11 -14.51 23.77
CA TYR A 100 -3.46 -14.98 23.46
C TYR A 100 -4.38 -15.03 24.68
N THR A 101 -3.85 -15.29 25.86
CA THR A 101 -4.62 -15.30 27.12
C THR A 101 -5.17 -13.93 27.47
N ASP A 102 -4.37 -12.87 27.29
CA ASP A 102 -4.81 -11.50 27.55
C ASP A 102 -5.81 -11.02 26.50
N PHE A 103 -5.60 -11.42 25.26
CA PHE A 103 -6.52 -11.17 24.17
C PHE A 103 -7.89 -11.81 24.40
N LYS A 104 -7.93 -13.08 24.83
CA LYS A 104 -9.16 -13.77 25.23
C LYS A 104 -9.93 -12.97 26.29
N LYS A 105 -9.24 -12.54 27.36
CA LYS A 105 -9.87 -11.76 28.46
C LYS A 105 -10.46 -10.45 27.94
N GLN A 106 -9.81 -9.79 26.98
CA GLN A 106 -10.29 -8.52 26.41
C GLN A 106 -11.55 -8.72 25.55
N LEU A 107 -11.70 -9.86 24.90
CA LEU A 107 -12.82 -10.15 23.99
C LEU A 107 -13.97 -10.90 24.67
N HIS A 108 -13.73 -11.52 25.83
CA HIS A 108 -14.74 -12.32 26.53
C HIS A 108 -15.97 -11.49 26.88
N GLY A 109 -17.14 -11.96 26.43
CA GLY A 109 -18.42 -11.33 26.73
C GLY A 109 -18.65 -9.93 26.17
N ARG A 110 -17.79 -9.45 25.29
CA ARG A 110 -17.96 -8.12 24.68
C ARG A 110 -18.63 -8.23 23.33
N VAL A 111 -19.77 -7.59 23.18
CA VAL A 111 -20.40 -7.33 21.90
C VAL A 111 -19.78 -6.05 21.32
N PHE A 112 -19.01 -6.18 20.27
CA PHE A 112 -18.40 -5.03 19.59
C PHE A 112 -19.34 -4.57 18.47
N LYS A 113 -20.03 -3.45 18.68
CA LYS A 113 -20.84 -2.77 17.64
C LYS A 113 -20.06 -1.70 16.87
N LYS A 114 -18.77 -1.55 17.15
CA LYS A 114 -17.93 -0.48 16.62
C LYS A 114 -16.82 -1.05 15.75
N THR A 115 -16.29 -0.23 14.83
CA THR A 115 -15.12 -0.59 14.04
C THR A 115 -13.93 -0.85 14.94
N LEU A 116 -13.29 -2.01 14.75
CA LEU A 116 -12.03 -2.37 15.39
C LEU A 116 -10.88 -2.03 14.42
N LEU A 117 -9.94 -1.24 14.87
CA LEU A 117 -8.72 -0.94 14.13
C LEU A 117 -7.55 -1.70 14.74
N TRP A 118 -6.99 -2.63 13.99
CA TRP A 118 -5.89 -3.47 14.39
C TRP A 118 -4.62 -3.03 13.70
N LYS A 119 -3.65 -2.58 14.48
CA LYS A 119 -2.35 -2.11 14.01
C LYS A 119 -1.29 -3.14 14.36
N ILE A 120 -0.67 -3.74 13.37
CA ILE A 120 0.44 -4.69 13.51
C ILE A 120 1.62 -4.13 12.72
N PRO A 121 2.47 -3.30 13.33
CA PRO A 121 3.55 -2.60 12.62
C PRO A 121 4.56 -3.54 11.96
N GLU A 122 4.77 -4.71 12.56
CA GLU A 122 5.64 -5.74 12.01
C GLU A 122 5.08 -7.15 12.27
N TYR A 123 4.65 -7.80 11.20
CA TYR A 123 4.04 -9.13 11.25
C TYR A 123 4.94 -10.20 11.90
N SER A 124 6.25 -10.09 11.72
CA SER A 124 7.22 -11.05 12.25
C SER A 124 7.33 -11.05 13.78
N THR A 125 6.84 -10.01 14.46
CA THR A 125 6.80 -9.95 15.94
C THR A 125 5.74 -10.85 16.54
N LEU A 126 4.72 -11.23 15.74
CA LEU A 126 3.70 -12.18 16.19
C LEU A 126 4.26 -13.61 16.22
N SER A 127 4.08 -14.32 17.31
CA SER A 127 4.37 -15.75 17.39
C SER A 127 3.53 -16.54 16.37
N LYS A 128 3.99 -17.73 15.94
CA LYS A 128 3.26 -18.61 15.02
C LYS A 128 1.83 -18.89 15.53
N TYR A 129 1.69 -19.12 16.82
CA TYR A 129 0.40 -19.35 17.47
C TYR A 129 -0.52 -18.13 17.37
N ASN A 130 -0.02 -16.94 17.66
CA ASN A 130 -0.83 -15.72 17.54
C ASN A 130 -1.25 -15.46 16.09
N ARG A 131 -0.38 -15.69 15.12
CA ARG A 131 -0.69 -15.54 13.70
C ARG A 131 -1.84 -16.44 13.26
N SER A 132 -1.81 -17.72 13.65
CA SER A 132 -2.87 -18.68 13.29
C SER A 132 -4.24 -18.35 13.88
N ILE A 133 -4.31 -17.49 14.88
CA ILE A 133 -5.56 -17.07 15.49
C ILE A 133 -6.02 -15.70 14.98
N PHE A 134 -5.12 -14.72 14.98
CA PHE A 134 -5.47 -13.33 14.68
C PHE A 134 -5.81 -13.11 13.21
N LEU A 135 -5.05 -13.66 12.27
CA LEU A 135 -5.31 -13.43 10.86
C LEU A 135 -6.66 -13.99 10.40
N PRO A 136 -7.04 -15.24 10.72
CA PRO A 136 -8.37 -15.75 10.40
C PRO A 136 -9.48 -14.92 11.04
N MET A 137 -9.30 -14.49 12.29
CA MET A 137 -10.30 -13.68 12.99
C MET A 137 -10.47 -12.30 12.35
N ILE A 138 -9.36 -11.57 12.11
CA ILE A 138 -9.41 -10.27 11.45
C ILE A 138 -10.04 -10.41 10.06
N SER A 139 -9.65 -11.44 9.34
CA SER A 139 -10.13 -11.75 8.01
C SER A 139 -11.64 -12.00 7.98
N GLN A 140 -12.15 -12.77 8.94
CA GLN A 140 -13.58 -13.03 9.06
C GLN A 140 -14.34 -11.76 9.46
N LEU A 141 -13.84 -10.97 10.40
CA LEU A 141 -14.45 -9.70 10.79
C LEU A 141 -14.50 -8.68 9.65
N ILE A 142 -13.47 -8.63 8.79
CA ILE A 142 -13.47 -7.76 7.60
C ILE A 142 -14.58 -8.18 6.61
N SER A 143 -14.83 -9.49 6.47
CA SER A 143 -15.80 -10.02 5.50
C SER A 143 -17.21 -10.04 6.00
N ASP A 144 -17.39 -10.62 7.16
CA ASP A 144 -18.69 -11.11 7.63
C ASP A 144 -19.24 -10.23 8.75
N HIS A 145 -18.39 -9.28 9.23
CA HIS A 145 -18.70 -8.38 10.34
C HIS A 145 -19.08 -9.14 11.64
N ARG A 146 -18.75 -10.41 11.67
CA ARG A 146 -19.04 -11.33 12.78
C ARG A 146 -17.88 -12.30 12.97
N TYR A 147 -17.58 -12.63 14.23
CA TYR A 147 -16.66 -13.70 14.59
C TYR A 147 -17.18 -14.41 15.84
N VAL A 148 -17.41 -15.70 15.71
CA VAL A 148 -17.88 -16.55 16.82
C VAL A 148 -16.92 -17.72 16.97
N LYS A 149 -16.41 -17.92 18.16
CA LYS A 149 -15.56 -19.06 18.47
C LYS A 149 -15.79 -19.53 19.90
N ASN A 150 -16.19 -20.78 20.05
CA ASN A 150 -16.17 -21.47 21.32
C ASN A 150 -14.74 -21.96 21.59
N ILE A 151 -14.17 -21.55 22.71
CA ILE A 151 -12.80 -21.88 23.09
C ILE A 151 -12.84 -22.97 24.18
N THR A 152 -13.74 -22.83 25.14
CA THR A 152 -14.06 -23.82 26.16
C THR A 152 -15.56 -23.78 26.43
N GLU A 153 -16.12 -24.70 27.22
CA GLU A 153 -17.51 -24.68 27.59
C GLU A 153 -17.94 -23.37 28.27
N THR A 154 -17.04 -22.74 28.98
CA THR A 154 -17.26 -21.49 29.73
C THR A 154 -16.70 -20.26 29.09
N PHE A 155 -15.94 -20.40 28.01
CA PHE A 155 -15.25 -19.29 27.34
C PHE A 155 -15.54 -19.25 25.86
N PHE A 156 -16.30 -18.26 25.43
CA PHE A 156 -16.60 -18.01 24.01
C PHE A 156 -16.30 -16.58 23.61
N ILE A 157 -16.04 -16.39 22.33
CA ILE A 157 -15.92 -15.07 21.68
C ILE A 157 -17.11 -14.95 20.75
N ASP A 158 -17.92 -13.92 20.93
CA ASP A 158 -19.03 -13.55 20.04
C ASP A 158 -18.92 -12.06 19.72
N ILE A 159 -18.41 -11.75 18.53
CA ILE A 159 -18.30 -10.39 18.02
C ILE A 159 -19.30 -10.25 16.90
N GLN A 160 -20.30 -9.42 17.07
CA GLN A 160 -21.36 -9.19 16.10
C GLN A 160 -21.39 -7.73 15.64
N GLU A 161 -21.82 -7.53 14.39
CA GLU A 161 -21.99 -6.20 13.78
C GLU A 161 -20.75 -5.31 13.89
N SER A 162 -19.56 -5.91 13.92
CA SER A 162 -18.32 -5.19 14.08
C SER A 162 -17.62 -5.03 12.73
N TYR A 163 -17.25 -3.80 12.41
CA TYR A 163 -16.36 -3.54 11.29
C TYR A 163 -14.91 -3.62 11.76
N CYS A 164 -14.12 -4.43 11.08
CA CYS A 164 -12.71 -4.58 11.38
C CYS A 164 -11.83 -3.98 10.27
N VAL A 165 -10.75 -3.36 10.67
CA VAL A 165 -9.70 -2.90 9.79
C VAL A 165 -8.38 -3.49 10.26
N GLY A 166 -7.65 -4.15 9.39
CA GLY A 166 -6.33 -4.70 9.67
C GLY A 166 -5.24 -3.92 8.95
N LEU A 167 -4.34 -3.28 9.70
CA LEU A 167 -3.16 -2.59 9.18
C LEU A 167 -1.92 -3.40 9.57
N ILE A 168 -1.30 -4.09 8.61
CA ILE A 168 -0.25 -5.06 8.88
C ILE A 168 1.00 -4.72 8.08
N GLY A 169 2.12 -4.44 8.76
CA GLY A 169 3.42 -4.30 8.15
C GLY A 169 4.11 -5.65 7.99
N ILE A 170 4.63 -5.95 6.80
CA ILE A 170 5.31 -7.22 6.52
C ILE A 170 6.47 -7.02 5.54
N GLN A 171 7.51 -7.84 5.69
CA GLN A 171 8.64 -7.88 4.77
C GLN A 171 8.33 -8.76 3.55
N PRO A 172 8.85 -8.46 2.34
CA PRO A 172 8.56 -9.21 1.13
C PRO A 172 8.82 -10.72 1.25
N LEU A 173 9.98 -11.12 1.76
CA LEU A 173 10.31 -12.54 1.93
C LEU A 173 9.45 -13.23 2.99
N LYS A 174 9.03 -12.51 4.02
CA LYS A 174 8.09 -13.04 5.01
C LYS A 174 6.70 -13.22 4.41
N MET A 175 6.27 -12.28 3.57
CA MET A 175 5.02 -12.40 2.82
C MET A 175 5.06 -13.62 1.88
N GLN A 176 6.15 -13.79 1.13
CA GLN A 176 6.36 -14.93 0.24
C GLN A 176 6.29 -16.27 1.00
N ARG A 177 7.02 -16.38 2.11
CA ARG A 177 6.99 -17.60 2.95
C ARG A 177 5.60 -17.89 3.49
N MET A 178 4.90 -16.87 3.96
CA MET A 178 3.54 -17.02 4.47
C MET A 178 2.59 -17.56 3.39
N MET A 179 2.75 -17.11 2.15
CA MET A 179 1.92 -17.55 1.02
C MET A 179 2.22 -18.98 0.55
N ILE A 180 3.47 -19.44 0.74
CA ILE A 180 3.90 -20.79 0.31
C ILE A 180 3.66 -21.83 1.40
N GLU A 181 3.88 -21.48 2.67
CA GLU A 181 3.87 -22.41 3.80
C GLU A 181 2.47 -22.72 4.35
N ASP A 182 1.46 -21.94 3.99
CA ASP A 182 0.12 -22.06 4.57
C ASP A 182 -0.98 -21.75 3.54
N ASP A 183 -1.52 -22.80 2.92
CA ASP A 183 -2.62 -22.70 1.93
C ASP A 183 -3.86 -21.98 2.50
N THR A 184 -4.12 -22.13 3.80
CA THR A 184 -5.22 -21.44 4.47
C THR A 184 -4.96 -19.94 4.52
N MET A 185 -3.70 -19.57 4.79
CA MET A 185 -3.29 -18.17 4.80
C MET A 185 -3.30 -17.54 3.41
N GLU A 186 -2.93 -18.28 2.39
CA GLU A 186 -3.02 -17.80 1.00
C GLU A 186 -4.45 -17.36 0.68
N SER A 187 -5.45 -18.19 0.92
CA SER A 187 -6.85 -17.87 0.64
C SER A 187 -7.35 -16.68 1.46
N LEU A 188 -6.98 -16.61 2.75
CA LEU A 188 -7.37 -15.52 3.62
C LEU A 188 -6.74 -14.18 3.22
N VAL A 189 -5.46 -14.21 2.88
CA VAL A 189 -4.70 -13.01 2.51
C VAL A 189 -5.10 -12.51 1.12
N THR A 190 -5.20 -13.41 0.15
CA THR A 190 -5.56 -13.04 -1.23
C THR A 190 -6.97 -12.45 -1.31
N ASP A 191 -7.88 -12.89 -0.48
CA ASP A 191 -9.28 -12.51 -0.59
C ASP A 191 -9.70 -11.24 0.14
N ARG A 192 -8.95 -10.84 1.16
CA ARG A 192 -9.48 -9.86 2.13
C ARG A 192 -8.55 -8.70 2.45
N PHE A 193 -7.29 -8.80 2.03
CA PHE A 193 -6.29 -7.77 2.26
C PHE A 193 -5.74 -7.22 0.94
N ILE A 194 -5.59 -5.93 0.87
CA ILE A 194 -4.82 -5.29 -0.20
C ILE A 194 -3.33 -5.45 0.10
N LYS A 195 -2.54 -5.73 -0.94
CA LYS A 195 -1.09 -5.83 -0.88
C LYS A 195 -0.51 -4.54 -1.46
N PHE A 196 -0.04 -3.67 -0.59
CA PHE A 196 0.52 -2.39 -0.97
C PHE A 196 2.04 -2.43 -0.84
N ILE A 197 2.73 -2.34 -1.98
CA ILE A 197 4.19 -2.27 -2.00
C ILE A 197 4.63 -0.85 -1.66
N LEU A 198 5.21 -0.66 -0.49
CA LEU A 198 5.71 0.62 -0.06
C LEU A 198 7.13 0.83 -0.61
N ILE A 199 7.26 1.79 -1.51
CA ILE A 199 8.54 2.30 -2.01
C ILE A 199 8.66 3.75 -1.57
N ASN A 200 9.80 4.08 -0.97
CA ASN A 200 10.09 5.45 -0.61
C ASN A 200 11.12 6.05 -1.58
N PRO A 201 10.69 6.88 -2.55
CA PRO A 201 11.59 7.47 -3.55
C PRO A 201 12.40 8.65 -2.99
N LEU A 202 12.05 9.17 -1.81
CA LEU A 202 12.69 10.35 -1.21
C LEU A 202 13.63 10.02 -0.06
N ARG A 203 13.73 8.74 0.32
CA ARG A 203 14.53 8.34 1.47
C ARG A 203 16.02 8.50 1.18
N SER A 204 16.73 9.23 2.06
CA SER A 204 18.17 9.12 2.25
C SER A 204 18.51 8.11 3.36
N GLU A 205 19.77 7.69 3.46
CA GLU A 205 20.21 6.77 4.52
C GLU A 205 20.11 7.42 5.91
N ASP A 206 20.19 8.75 5.96
CA ASP A 206 20.16 9.55 7.20
C ASP A 206 18.74 9.96 7.61
N ASP A 207 17.70 9.61 6.83
CA ASP A 207 16.32 9.98 7.17
C ASP A 207 15.76 9.10 8.28
N TYR A 208 15.54 9.71 9.44
CA TYR A 208 14.78 9.13 10.54
C TYR A 208 13.39 9.75 10.59
N TYR A 209 12.40 8.89 10.84
CA TYR A 209 11.02 9.34 11.02
C TYR A 209 10.79 9.68 12.50
N GLU A 210 10.78 10.97 12.82
CA GLU A 210 10.55 11.44 14.18
C GLU A 210 9.14 11.99 14.34
N GLY A 211 8.49 11.62 15.43
CA GLY A 211 7.19 12.14 15.83
C GLY A 211 6.03 11.62 14.98
N HIS A 212 4.94 12.35 15.00
CA HIS A 212 3.72 12.03 14.24
C HIS A 212 3.33 13.22 13.36
N PRO A 213 2.94 12.99 12.09
CA PRO A 213 2.50 14.07 11.23
C PRO A 213 1.24 14.72 11.82
N LYS A 214 1.23 16.05 11.80
CA LYS A 214 0.11 16.85 12.31
C LYS A 214 -0.86 17.17 11.17
N PHE A 215 -1.70 16.23 10.80
CA PHE A 215 -2.83 16.54 9.94
C PHE A 215 -4.13 16.28 10.67
N THR A 216 -5.13 17.14 10.43
CA THR A 216 -6.45 17.02 11.02
C THR A 216 -7.47 16.80 9.91
N VAL A 217 -8.28 15.76 10.06
CA VAL A 217 -9.37 15.44 9.15
C VAL A 217 -10.67 15.47 9.95
N PRO A 218 -11.75 16.10 9.45
CA PRO A 218 -13.04 16.13 10.13
C PRO A 218 -13.74 14.77 10.05
N LEU A 219 -13.19 13.80 10.78
CA LEU A 219 -13.53 12.39 10.67
C LEU A 219 -15.01 12.10 10.92
N ALA A 220 -15.63 12.79 11.88
CA ALA A 220 -17.06 12.62 12.19
C ALA A 220 -17.97 13.02 11.00
N GLU A 221 -17.59 14.06 10.28
CA GLU A 221 -18.34 14.53 9.10
C GLU A 221 -18.12 13.61 7.90
N ILE A 222 -16.86 13.17 7.69
CA ILE A 222 -16.48 12.25 6.62
C ILE A 222 -17.28 10.96 6.74
N LEU A 223 -17.34 10.38 7.92
CA LEU A 223 -18.01 9.09 8.15
C LEU A 223 -19.53 9.16 7.91
N LYS A 224 -20.17 10.30 8.16
CA LYS A 224 -21.60 10.51 7.90
C LYS A 224 -21.94 10.52 6.39
N ARG A 225 -20.96 10.72 5.52
CA ARG A 225 -21.17 10.79 4.06
C ARG A 225 -21.24 9.43 3.39
N ARG A 226 -20.75 8.35 4.05
CA ARG A 226 -20.56 7.03 3.44
C ARG A 226 -21.78 6.52 2.68
N ASP A 227 -22.95 6.60 3.30
CA ASP A 227 -24.19 6.05 2.74
C ASP A 227 -24.86 6.96 1.71
N LYS A 228 -24.38 8.20 1.58
CA LYS A 228 -24.87 9.19 0.62
C LYS A 228 -24.20 9.09 -0.74
N ILE A 229 -23.00 8.50 -0.81
CA ILE A 229 -22.20 8.46 -2.03
C ILE A 229 -22.79 7.46 -3.02
N LYS A 230 -23.11 7.95 -4.21
CA LYS A 230 -23.68 7.18 -5.32
C LYS A 230 -22.65 6.93 -6.43
N PRO A 231 -22.58 5.73 -6.98
CA PRO A 231 -21.74 5.44 -8.12
C PRO A 231 -22.43 5.84 -9.44
N GLU A 232 -21.76 6.61 -10.30
CA GLU A 232 -22.18 6.87 -11.69
C GLU A 232 -21.36 6.07 -12.70
N THR A 233 -20.25 5.45 -12.28
CA THR A 233 -19.36 4.69 -13.16
C THR A 233 -19.40 3.20 -12.86
N SER A 234 -19.00 2.42 -13.84
CA SER A 234 -18.84 0.96 -13.71
C SER A 234 -17.59 0.53 -12.92
N PHE A 235 -16.71 1.48 -12.53
CA PHE A 235 -15.40 1.24 -11.88
C PHE A 235 -14.50 0.27 -12.64
N LYS A 236 -14.51 0.32 -13.95
CA LYS A 236 -13.77 -0.64 -14.77
C LYS A 236 -12.27 -0.65 -14.48
N GLN A 237 -11.68 0.54 -14.37
CA GLN A 237 -10.24 0.68 -14.12
C GLN A 237 -9.88 0.26 -12.69
N THR A 238 -10.64 0.73 -11.69
CA THR A 238 -10.44 0.34 -10.28
C THR A 238 -10.66 -1.15 -10.07
N LYS A 239 -11.66 -1.76 -10.69
CA LYS A 239 -11.84 -3.22 -10.67
C LYS A 239 -10.63 -3.95 -11.25
N ASN A 240 -10.10 -3.50 -12.38
CA ASN A 240 -8.91 -4.10 -12.97
C ASN A 240 -7.69 -4.00 -12.03
N LEU A 241 -7.53 -2.89 -11.34
CA LEU A 241 -6.47 -2.71 -10.36
C LEU A 241 -6.63 -3.67 -9.18
N PHE A 242 -7.82 -3.79 -8.60
CA PHE A 242 -8.08 -4.69 -7.47
C PHE A 242 -8.18 -6.18 -7.88
N ARG A 243 -8.44 -6.50 -9.13
CA ARG A 243 -8.44 -7.88 -9.65
C ARG A 243 -7.09 -8.59 -9.47
N MET A 244 -6.01 -7.83 -9.45
CA MET A 244 -4.66 -8.33 -9.16
C MET A 244 -4.41 -8.49 -7.65
N GLN A 245 -5.31 -7.99 -6.80
CA GLN A 245 -5.11 -7.89 -5.36
C GLN A 245 -5.99 -8.84 -4.55
N VAL A 246 -7.21 -9.10 -5.04
CA VAL A 246 -8.23 -9.91 -4.36
C VAL A 246 -8.92 -10.83 -5.36
N SER A 247 -9.64 -11.85 -4.87
CA SER A 247 -10.40 -12.76 -5.73
C SER A 247 -11.46 -12.02 -6.57
N ILE A 248 -11.76 -12.58 -7.73
CA ILE A 248 -12.70 -11.99 -8.70
C ILE A 248 -14.05 -11.64 -8.07
N GLY A 249 -14.57 -12.52 -7.19
CA GLY A 249 -15.83 -12.30 -6.51
C GLY A 249 -15.86 -11.06 -5.59
N ARG A 250 -14.71 -10.64 -5.08
CA ARG A 250 -14.59 -9.49 -4.14
C ARG A 250 -14.16 -8.19 -4.82
N THR A 251 -13.64 -8.27 -6.04
CA THR A 251 -13.07 -7.12 -6.76
C THR A 251 -14.03 -5.93 -6.83
N LYS A 252 -15.31 -6.20 -7.16
CA LYS A 252 -16.33 -5.14 -7.24
C LYS A 252 -16.57 -4.45 -5.91
N GLN A 253 -16.66 -5.23 -4.84
CA GLN A 253 -16.88 -4.70 -3.49
C GLN A 253 -15.70 -3.82 -3.06
N PHE A 254 -14.46 -4.28 -3.26
CA PHE A 254 -13.28 -3.50 -2.93
C PHE A 254 -13.21 -2.19 -3.73
N ALA A 255 -13.44 -2.24 -5.04
CA ALA A 255 -13.47 -1.06 -5.89
C ALA A 255 -14.48 -0.02 -5.37
N ILE A 256 -15.71 -0.44 -5.07
CA ILE A 256 -16.75 0.45 -4.55
C ILE A 256 -16.35 1.05 -3.19
N GLU A 257 -15.85 0.24 -2.26
CA GLU A 257 -15.52 0.70 -0.91
C GLU A 257 -14.34 1.68 -0.89
N TYR A 258 -13.30 1.44 -1.68
CA TYR A 258 -12.18 2.39 -1.80
C TYR A 258 -12.57 3.67 -2.53
N MET A 259 -13.38 3.58 -3.58
CA MET A 259 -13.89 4.78 -4.27
C MET A 259 -14.81 5.61 -3.36
N LYS A 260 -15.68 4.96 -2.57
CA LYS A 260 -16.47 5.65 -1.54
C LYS A 260 -15.57 6.30 -0.50
N ALA A 261 -14.53 5.60 -0.02
CA ALA A 261 -13.58 6.16 0.94
C ALA A 261 -12.88 7.41 0.40
N PHE A 262 -12.47 7.38 -0.86
CA PHE A 262 -11.84 8.51 -1.53
C PHE A 262 -12.82 9.70 -1.67
N CYS A 263 -14.04 9.45 -2.13
CA CYS A 263 -15.09 10.48 -2.21
C CYS A 263 -15.47 11.05 -0.84
N MET A 264 -15.56 10.19 0.20
CA MET A 264 -15.80 10.65 1.57
C MET A 264 -14.73 11.65 2.02
N LEU A 265 -13.46 11.34 1.75
CA LEU A 265 -12.34 12.20 2.12
C LEU A 265 -12.40 13.55 1.39
N GLU A 266 -12.61 13.53 0.09
CA GLU A 266 -12.61 14.72 -0.76
C GLU A 266 -13.92 15.50 -0.72
N GLY A 267 -14.97 14.96 -0.12
CA GLY A 267 -16.27 15.64 0.00
C GLY A 267 -17.17 15.50 -1.23
N TYR A 268 -16.96 14.48 -2.06
CA TYR A 268 -17.81 14.21 -3.22
C TYR A 268 -18.97 13.28 -2.85
N ASP A 269 -20.16 13.56 -3.39
CA ASP A 269 -21.35 12.72 -3.20
C ASP A 269 -21.56 11.73 -4.35
N ILE A 270 -20.80 11.89 -5.44
CA ILE A 270 -20.93 11.09 -6.66
C ILE A 270 -19.54 10.63 -7.10
N ILE A 271 -19.42 9.37 -7.50
CA ILE A 271 -18.18 8.81 -8.06
C ILE A 271 -18.23 8.91 -9.57
N THR A 272 -17.46 9.83 -10.13
CA THR A 272 -17.36 10.05 -11.59
C THR A 272 -16.12 9.33 -12.18
N PRO A 273 -16.04 9.18 -13.52
CA PRO A 273 -14.84 8.63 -14.19
C PRO A 273 -13.56 9.43 -13.91
N GLU A 274 -13.68 10.75 -13.74
CA GLU A 274 -12.52 11.64 -13.44
C GLU A 274 -11.97 11.34 -12.06
N ILE A 275 -12.83 11.13 -11.06
CA ILE A 275 -12.44 10.73 -9.69
C ILE A 275 -11.81 9.36 -9.72
N GLU A 276 -12.35 8.40 -10.50
CA GLU A 276 -11.74 7.08 -10.70
C GLU A 276 -10.32 7.21 -11.29
N SER A 277 -10.15 8.04 -12.31
CA SER A 277 -8.86 8.28 -12.96
C SER A 277 -7.83 8.87 -11.98
N GLN A 278 -8.23 9.81 -11.13
CA GLN A 278 -7.37 10.39 -10.10
C GLN A 278 -6.91 9.35 -9.07
N PHE A 279 -7.84 8.53 -8.58
CA PHE A 279 -7.51 7.43 -7.67
C PHE A 279 -6.49 6.47 -8.29
N ILE A 280 -6.73 6.04 -9.52
CA ILE A 280 -5.84 5.14 -10.26
C ILE A 280 -4.46 5.74 -10.47
N SER A 281 -4.38 7.01 -10.91
CA SER A 281 -3.09 7.66 -11.15
C SER A 281 -2.25 7.78 -9.89
N MET A 282 -2.88 7.96 -8.74
CA MET A 282 -2.19 8.11 -7.45
C MET A 282 -1.70 6.78 -6.88
N PHE A 283 -2.48 5.72 -6.96
CA PHE A 283 -2.20 4.48 -6.21
C PHE A 283 -1.76 3.29 -7.06
N SER A 284 -2.01 3.31 -8.37
CA SER A 284 -1.65 2.18 -9.23
C SER A 284 -0.15 1.83 -9.25
N PRO A 285 0.79 2.77 -9.14
CA PRO A 285 2.21 2.43 -9.09
C PRO A 285 2.57 1.49 -7.94
N TYR A 286 1.96 1.66 -6.78
CA TYR A 286 2.20 0.82 -5.61
C TYR A 286 1.47 -0.53 -5.66
N LEU A 287 0.24 -0.52 -6.16
CA LEU A 287 -0.61 -1.70 -6.18
C LEU A 287 -0.23 -2.71 -7.27
N ARG A 288 0.34 -2.25 -8.39
CA ARG A 288 0.75 -3.11 -9.52
C ARG A 288 2.06 -3.86 -9.29
N LEU A 289 2.83 -3.47 -8.30
CA LEU A 289 4.17 -4.04 -8.06
C LEU A 289 4.13 -5.38 -7.32
N TYR A 290 3.00 -5.76 -6.77
CA TYR A 290 2.89 -6.90 -5.86
C TYR A 290 3.45 -8.19 -6.45
N ASP A 291 2.99 -8.60 -7.62
CA ASP A 291 3.40 -9.86 -8.23
C ASP A 291 4.90 -9.91 -8.54
N ALA A 292 5.44 -8.86 -9.13
CA ALA A 292 6.86 -8.80 -9.46
C ALA A 292 7.77 -8.77 -8.24
N VAL A 293 7.33 -8.09 -7.18
CA VAL A 293 8.13 -7.93 -5.96
C VAL A 293 8.07 -9.16 -5.08
N THR A 294 6.89 -9.71 -4.87
CA THR A 294 6.69 -10.79 -3.88
C THR A 294 7.21 -12.13 -4.37
N TYR A 295 7.07 -12.43 -5.67
CA TYR A 295 7.51 -13.72 -6.21
C TYR A 295 8.97 -13.75 -6.67
N SER A 296 9.70 -12.64 -6.56
CA SER A 296 11.12 -12.64 -6.86
C SER A 296 11.95 -13.25 -5.72
N ARG A 297 13.06 -13.88 -6.08
CA ARG A 297 13.99 -14.46 -5.10
C ARG A 297 14.79 -13.37 -4.37
N ASN A 298 15.46 -13.75 -3.29
CA ASN A 298 16.48 -12.92 -2.67
C ASN A 298 17.69 -12.77 -3.62
N ILE A 299 18.31 -11.61 -3.60
CA ILE A 299 19.52 -11.31 -4.37
C ILE A 299 20.76 -11.32 -3.48
N ASP A 300 20.57 -10.94 -2.24
CA ASP A 300 21.63 -10.74 -1.28
C ASP A 300 21.35 -11.61 -0.05
N GLU A 301 22.21 -12.59 0.21
CA GLU A 301 22.03 -13.50 1.35
C GLU A 301 22.14 -12.78 2.70
N SER A 302 22.81 -11.63 2.74
CA SER A 302 22.87 -10.79 3.94
C SER A 302 21.54 -10.08 4.24
N ASP A 303 20.74 -9.77 3.22
CA ASP A 303 19.41 -9.20 3.37
C ASP A 303 18.33 -10.30 3.31
N THR A 304 18.01 -10.86 4.45
CA THR A 304 16.96 -11.87 4.60
C THR A 304 15.55 -11.27 4.60
N THR A 305 15.41 -9.96 4.36
CA THR A 305 14.16 -9.22 4.54
C THR A 305 13.52 -8.73 3.26
N SER A 306 14.29 -8.59 2.18
CA SER A 306 13.82 -8.05 0.91
C SER A 306 14.04 -9.00 -0.27
N THR A 307 13.21 -8.88 -1.30
CA THR A 307 13.40 -9.57 -2.57
C THR A 307 14.28 -8.76 -3.50
N GLY A 308 14.99 -9.44 -4.41
CA GLY A 308 15.87 -8.77 -5.36
C GLY A 308 15.14 -7.77 -6.25
N ALA A 309 13.92 -8.08 -6.67
CA ALA A 309 13.10 -7.17 -7.46
C ALA A 309 12.79 -5.86 -6.71
N LEU A 310 12.39 -5.94 -5.43
CA LEU A 310 12.12 -4.73 -4.65
C LEU A 310 13.39 -3.90 -4.45
N ARG A 311 14.51 -4.53 -4.12
CA ARG A 311 15.80 -3.83 -3.98
C ARG A 311 16.19 -3.08 -5.24
N MET A 312 16.04 -3.70 -6.40
CA MET A 312 16.31 -3.03 -7.68
C MET A 312 15.39 -1.85 -7.94
N ILE A 313 14.10 -1.99 -7.67
CA ILE A 313 13.14 -0.89 -7.84
C ILE A 313 13.47 0.25 -6.89
N GLU A 314 13.76 -0.03 -5.62
CA GLU A 314 14.14 0.98 -4.62
C GLU A 314 15.40 1.72 -5.04
N LEU A 315 16.42 1.01 -5.52
CA LEU A 315 17.66 1.61 -6.02
C LEU A 315 17.39 2.54 -7.21
N MET A 316 16.63 2.07 -8.20
CA MET A 316 16.30 2.86 -9.39
C MET A 316 15.35 4.04 -9.09
N ALA A 317 14.52 3.94 -8.06
CA ALA A 317 13.61 5.01 -7.65
C ALA A 317 14.32 6.14 -6.87
N ARG A 318 15.46 5.82 -6.23
CA ARG A 318 16.26 6.82 -5.52
C ARG A 318 17.21 7.48 -6.50
N SER A 319 17.22 8.80 -6.54
CA SER A 319 18.24 9.57 -7.22
C SER A 319 19.38 9.79 -6.23
N GLU A 320 20.61 9.45 -6.60
CA GLU A 320 21.80 9.77 -5.81
C GLU A 320 22.07 11.28 -5.78
N ASP A 321 21.64 11.98 -6.84
CA ASP A 321 21.76 13.44 -6.92
C ASP A 321 20.36 14.08 -7.03
N PRO A 322 19.89 14.76 -5.97
CA PRO A 322 18.60 15.46 -6.01
C PRO A 322 18.56 16.62 -7.02
N LYS A 323 19.72 17.04 -7.57
CA LYS A 323 19.82 18.05 -8.63
C LYS A 323 19.75 17.45 -10.04
N GLN A 324 20.02 16.15 -10.19
CA GLN A 324 19.84 15.43 -11.45
C GLN A 324 18.43 14.88 -11.52
N LEU A 325 17.62 15.46 -12.38
CA LEU A 325 16.23 15.06 -12.63
C LEU A 325 16.12 13.73 -13.40
N GLU A 326 17.23 13.12 -13.78
CA GLU A 326 17.26 11.85 -14.48
C GLU A 326 17.42 10.68 -13.51
N PHE A 327 16.55 9.69 -13.64
CA PHE A 327 16.70 8.43 -12.92
C PHE A 327 17.93 7.69 -13.41
N THR A 328 18.72 7.18 -12.47
CA THR A 328 19.96 6.47 -12.77
C THR A 328 19.67 5.23 -13.62
N ARG A 329 20.49 5.06 -14.66
CA ARG A 329 20.49 3.88 -15.53
C ARG A 329 21.61 2.96 -15.10
N PHE A 330 21.37 1.68 -15.09
CA PHE A 330 22.33 0.68 -14.67
C PHE A 330 22.53 -0.39 -15.72
N THR A 331 23.74 -0.83 -15.88
CA THR A 331 24.05 -2.11 -16.54
C THR A 331 23.88 -3.26 -15.53
N ALA A 332 23.70 -4.48 -16.02
CA ALA A 332 23.66 -5.65 -15.16
C ALA A 332 24.95 -5.84 -14.33
N LYS A 333 26.12 -5.44 -14.88
CA LYS A 333 27.42 -5.50 -14.18
C LYS A 333 27.49 -4.48 -13.02
N GLU A 334 26.98 -3.26 -13.21
CA GLU A 334 26.93 -2.24 -12.16
C GLU A 334 26.01 -2.69 -11.02
N LEU A 335 24.85 -3.24 -11.35
CA LEU A 335 23.96 -3.82 -10.34
C LEU A 335 24.62 -4.97 -9.60
N ALA A 336 25.37 -5.84 -10.30
CA ALA A 336 26.10 -6.96 -9.67
C ALA A 336 27.14 -6.46 -8.66
N LYS A 337 27.78 -5.32 -8.90
CA LYS A 337 28.72 -4.71 -7.96
C LYS A 337 28.07 -4.05 -6.75
N ILE A 338 26.86 -3.48 -6.94
CA ILE A 338 26.10 -2.84 -5.86
C ILE A 338 25.55 -3.88 -4.89
N PHE A 339 25.08 -5.01 -5.41
CA PHE A 339 24.59 -6.12 -4.61
C PHE A 339 25.75 -7.10 -4.31
N LYS A 340 25.96 -7.37 -3.03
CA LYS A 340 27.04 -8.22 -2.56
C LYS A 340 26.50 -9.39 -1.76
N VAL A 341 27.17 -10.52 -1.86
CA VAL A 341 26.91 -11.71 -1.04
C VAL A 341 27.90 -11.73 0.10
N TYR A 342 27.43 -11.80 1.34
CA TYR A 342 28.31 -12.06 2.48
C TYR A 342 28.66 -13.55 2.54
N SER A 343 29.93 -13.85 2.33
CA SER A 343 30.44 -15.20 2.59
C SER A 343 30.56 -15.42 4.10
N ARG A 344 30.12 -16.59 4.59
CA ARG A 344 30.24 -16.95 6.01
C ARG A 344 31.69 -17.24 6.45
N HIS A 345 32.61 -17.36 5.52
CA HIS A 345 33.96 -17.85 5.79
C HIS A 345 35.08 -16.86 5.49
N GLU A 346 34.82 -15.77 4.85
CA GLU A 346 35.83 -14.76 4.52
C GLU A 346 35.19 -13.36 4.61
N ASP A 347 35.97 -12.41 5.15
CA ASP A 347 35.56 -10.99 5.30
C ASP A 347 35.37 -10.25 3.97
N GLU A 348 35.41 -10.94 2.84
CA GLU A 348 35.27 -10.36 1.52
C GLU A 348 33.82 -10.49 1.01
N ASN A 349 33.20 -9.34 0.80
CA ASN A 349 31.93 -9.22 0.08
C ASN A 349 32.13 -9.67 -1.37
N GLN A 350 31.59 -10.80 -1.78
CA GLN A 350 31.59 -11.22 -3.18
C GLN A 350 30.52 -10.50 -3.97
N GLU A 351 30.84 -10.13 -5.22
CA GLU A 351 29.85 -9.60 -6.16
C GLU A 351 28.77 -10.67 -6.42
N VAL A 352 27.51 -10.23 -6.55
CA VAL A 352 26.43 -11.11 -6.97
C VAL A 352 26.66 -11.54 -8.43
N ASP A 353 26.43 -12.80 -8.73
CA ASP A 353 26.54 -13.30 -10.11
C ASP A 353 25.59 -12.52 -11.05
N THR A 354 26.14 -12.05 -12.15
CA THR A 354 25.39 -11.33 -13.20
C THR A 354 24.20 -12.14 -13.71
N SER A 355 24.22 -13.47 -13.67
CA SER A 355 23.08 -14.32 -14.04
C SER A 355 21.89 -14.12 -13.10
N THR A 356 22.14 -13.97 -11.80
CA THR A 356 21.13 -13.65 -10.78
C THR A 356 20.52 -12.27 -11.04
N ILE A 357 21.35 -11.27 -11.32
CA ILE A 357 20.88 -9.93 -11.69
C ILE A 357 19.99 -9.98 -12.95
N ASN A 358 20.43 -10.67 -13.98
CA ASN A 358 19.67 -10.81 -15.22
C ASN A 358 18.33 -11.54 -15.02
N TYR A 359 18.26 -12.49 -14.10
CA TYR A 359 17.00 -13.14 -13.73
C TYR A 359 15.98 -12.11 -13.20
N HIS A 360 16.37 -11.26 -12.25
CA HIS A 360 15.49 -10.23 -11.69
C HIS A 360 15.11 -9.16 -12.70
N LEU A 361 16.08 -8.70 -13.51
CA LEU A 361 15.83 -7.74 -14.59
C LEU A 361 14.83 -8.29 -15.61
N ARG A 362 14.87 -9.59 -15.92
CA ARG A 362 13.91 -10.22 -16.81
C ARG A 362 12.49 -10.21 -16.24
N ILE A 363 12.33 -10.53 -14.94
CA ILE A 363 11.03 -10.47 -14.25
C ILE A 363 10.47 -9.06 -14.31
N LEU A 364 11.25 -8.06 -13.89
CA LEU A 364 10.84 -6.67 -13.86
C LEU A 364 10.49 -6.13 -15.25
N LYS A 365 11.24 -6.53 -16.28
CA LYS A 365 10.96 -6.16 -17.66
C LYS A 365 9.68 -6.80 -18.17
N HIS A 366 9.46 -8.10 -17.90
CA HIS A 366 8.23 -8.79 -18.27
C HIS A 366 6.98 -8.17 -17.64
N SER A 367 7.12 -7.66 -16.43
CA SER A 367 6.06 -6.95 -15.71
C SER A 367 5.94 -5.46 -16.10
N ASN A 368 6.69 -4.99 -17.09
CA ASN A 368 6.73 -3.57 -17.52
C ASN A 368 7.07 -2.57 -16.40
N ILE A 369 7.83 -3.01 -15.40
CA ILE A 369 8.31 -2.17 -14.30
C ILE A 369 9.58 -1.44 -14.68
N ILE A 370 10.43 -2.11 -15.44
CA ILE A 370 11.65 -1.53 -16.01
C ILE A 370 11.62 -1.56 -17.53
N GLN A 371 12.42 -0.69 -18.12
CA GLN A 371 12.73 -0.66 -19.54
C GLN A 371 14.24 -0.82 -19.74
N ASN A 372 14.64 -1.25 -20.93
CA ASN A 372 16.05 -1.23 -21.32
C ASN A 372 16.26 -0.45 -22.61
N LYS A 373 17.35 0.30 -22.66
CA LYS A 373 17.84 0.99 -23.86
C LYS A 373 19.25 0.48 -24.12
N LYS A 374 19.55 0.16 -25.37
CA LYS A 374 20.91 -0.21 -25.78
C LYS A 374 21.70 1.04 -26.15
N GLU A 375 22.89 1.16 -25.62
CA GLU A 375 23.90 2.12 -26.06
C GLU A 375 25.07 1.32 -26.63
N GLY A 376 25.16 1.28 -27.98
CA GLY A 376 25.99 0.30 -28.66
C GLY A 376 25.47 -1.14 -28.46
N GLN A 377 26.33 -2.00 -27.91
CA GLN A 377 25.94 -3.40 -27.59
C GLN A 377 25.53 -3.59 -26.13
N VAL A 378 25.68 -2.56 -25.27
CA VAL A 378 25.43 -2.67 -23.84
C VAL A 378 24.00 -2.27 -23.51
N PRO A 379 23.21 -3.13 -22.86
CA PRO A 379 21.87 -2.78 -22.37
C PRO A 379 21.97 -2.03 -21.04
N TYR A 380 21.33 -0.87 -20.97
CA TYR A 380 21.10 -0.10 -19.74
C TYR A 380 19.65 -0.26 -19.30
N TYR A 381 19.43 -0.42 -18.01
CA TYR A 381 18.12 -0.64 -17.39
C TYR A 381 17.74 0.56 -16.52
N SER A 382 16.49 0.96 -16.60
CA SER A 382 15.89 2.00 -15.76
C SER A 382 14.44 1.66 -15.47
N LEU A 383 13.81 2.36 -14.53
CA LEU A 383 12.36 2.26 -14.33
C LEU A 383 11.63 2.54 -15.65
N SER A 384 10.46 1.94 -15.85
CA SER A 384 9.61 2.26 -17.00
C SER A 384 9.24 3.75 -16.99
N GLN A 385 9.00 4.34 -18.17
CA GLN A 385 8.73 5.77 -18.29
C GLN A 385 7.59 6.23 -17.38
N ASN A 386 6.51 5.45 -17.29
CA ASN A 386 5.38 5.77 -16.43
C ASN A 386 5.75 5.85 -14.94
N LEU A 387 6.64 4.96 -14.46
CA LEU A 387 7.11 5.00 -13.08
C LEU A 387 8.11 6.12 -12.84
N GLN A 388 8.98 6.41 -13.82
CA GLN A 388 9.87 7.57 -13.76
C GLN A 388 9.07 8.87 -13.66
N ASP A 389 8.10 9.08 -14.55
CA ASP A 389 7.24 10.27 -14.55
C ASP A 389 6.48 10.40 -13.22
N TYR A 390 6.01 9.30 -12.66
CA TYR A 390 5.31 9.30 -11.37
C TYR A 390 6.24 9.68 -10.22
N PHE A 391 7.40 9.03 -10.08
CA PHE A 391 8.33 9.32 -9.00
C PHE A 391 8.99 10.70 -9.15
N HIS A 392 9.22 11.13 -10.38
CA HIS A 392 9.69 12.48 -10.66
C HIS A 392 8.67 13.54 -10.20
N TYR A 393 7.40 13.39 -10.61
CA TYR A 393 6.32 14.24 -10.12
C TYR A 393 6.23 14.23 -8.59
N TYR A 394 6.40 13.07 -7.95
CA TYR A 394 6.39 12.94 -6.50
C TYR A 394 7.53 13.74 -5.86
N LYS A 395 8.76 13.59 -6.37
CA LYS A 395 9.94 14.33 -5.89
C LYS A 395 9.78 15.84 -6.06
N GLU A 396 9.32 16.31 -7.21
CA GLU A 396 9.14 17.75 -7.48
C GLU A 396 8.09 18.42 -6.59
N ASN A 397 7.01 17.72 -6.30
CA ASN A 397 5.85 18.34 -5.64
C ASN A 397 5.81 18.10 -4.12
N TRP A 398 6.53 17.12 -3.62
CA TRP A 398 6.44 16.70 -2.23
C TRP A 398 7.76 16.73 -1.46
N SER A 399 8.92 16.88 -2.13
CA SER A 399 10.22 16.97 -1.47
C SER A 399 10.58 18.39 -0.96
N LYS A 400 9.78 19.37 -1.33
CA LYS A 400 9.88 20.78 -0.92
C LYS A 400 8.88 21.01 0.21
#